data_0728a1447112235d4d50ba483e1e0c44
#
_entry.id   0728a1447112235d4d50ba483e1e0c44
#
_cell.length_a   1.000
_cell.length_b   1.000
_cell.length_c   1.000
_cell.angle_alpha   90.00
_cell.angle_beta   90.00
_cell.angle_gamma   90.00
#
_symmetry.space_group_name_H-M   'P 1'
#
loop_
_entity.id
_entity.type
_entity.pdbx_description
1 polymer ?
#
loop_
_entity_poly.entity_id
_entity_poly.type
_entity_poly.pdbx_seq_one_letter_code
_entity_poly.pdbx_strand_id
1 'polypeptide(L)'
;MQIYGWKVQVRGDTLSEMELNLNYIVDEVVKRLKCEEKDEGILVEASGRHVHLSKEAVELLFGKGYELTKKRELSQPGQYLCEERVTIIGPKGTMHNVSVLGPERQETQVELSKTDALAIGVNAPVKMSGDIEKSGSVIIATAKSVLKLDKGVIAAKRHIHITPEDAKRYNVVNNEEVNIKVEGERGIIFTNVAIRVSEKFNTVVHLDYDEANACGFTKGMRASIVK
;
A
#
# COMPACT_ATOMS: atom_id res chain seq x y z
N MET A 1 57.27 6.94 -44.52
CA MET A 1 56.10 6.55 -43.74
C MET A 1 55.32 7.84 -43.41
N GLN A 2 54.30 8.19 -44.22
CA GLN A 2 53.54 9.43 -44.07
C GLN A 2 52.42 9.21 -43.09
N ILE A 3 52.39 10.01 -42.04
CA ILE A 3 51.28 10.02 -41.09
C ILE A 3 50.30 11.12 -41.54
N TYR A 4 49.10 10.73 -41.95
CA TYR A 4 48.03 11.63 -42.31
C TYR A 4 47.49 12.34 -41.04
N GLY A 5 47.81 13.63 -40.93
CA GLY A 5 47.23 14.50 -39.90
C GLY A 5 45.83 14.93 -40.29
N TRP A 6 44.82 14.52 -39.53
CA TRP A 6 43.49 15.09 -39.61
C TRP A 6 43.50 16.47 -38.93
N LYS A 7 43.38 17.54 -39.73
CA LYS A 7 43.06 18.87 -39.19
C LYS A 7 41.55 18.92 -38.95
N VAL A 8 41.14 18.84 -37.68
CA VAL A 8 39.79 19.19 -37.28
C VAL A 8 39.73 20.71 -37.27
N GLN A 9 38.98 21.28 -38.21
CA GLN A 9 38.71 22.72 -38.24
C GLN A 9 37.52 23.01 -37.31
N VAL A 10 37.83 23.41 -36.06
CA VAL A 10 36.83 23.91 -35.10
C VAL A 10 36.50 25.32 -35.54
N ARG A 11 35.27 25.56 -35.99
CA ARG A 11 34.71 26.88 -36.16
C ARG A 11 34.69 27.52 -34.79
N GLY A 12 35.09 28.80 -34.73
CA GLY A 12 35.36 29.55 -33.51
C GLY A 12 34.15 29.73 -32.58
N ASP A 13 33.93 28.75 -31.78
CA ASP A 13 33.10 28.87 -30.60
C ASP A 13 33.99 29.39 -29.46
N THR A 14 33.53 30.42 -28.78
CA THR A 14 34.27 31.01 -27.66
C THR A 14 34.36 29.99 -26.50
N LEU A 15 35.46 30.02 -25.73
CA LEU A 15 35.66 29.14 -24.57
C LEU A 15 34.42 29.06 -23.66
N SER A 16 33.65 30.14 -23.57
CA SER A 16 32.41 30.20 -22.79
C SER A 16 31.27 29.33 -23.36
N GLU A 17 31.15 29.21 -24.69
CA GLU A 17 30.12 28.35 -25.31
C GLU A 17 30.48 26.86 -25.19
N MET A 18 31.77 26.54 -25.23
CA MET A 18 32.26 25.18 -24.98
C MET A 18 32.04 24.76 -23.50
N GLU A 19 32.26 25.65 -22.53
CA GLU A 19 32.02 25.39 -21.10
C GLU A 19 30.53 25.25 -20.80
N LEU A 20 29.66 26.09 -21.41
CA LEU A 20 28.20 25.95 -21.28
C LEU A 20 27.70 24.64 -21.87
N ASN A 21 28.26 24.21 -22.98
CA ASN A 21 27.87 22.94 -23.64
C ASN A 21 28.36 21.72 -22.84
N LEU A 22 29.54 21.80 -22.23
CA LEU A 22 30.10 20.77 -21.38
C LEU A 22 29.28 20.62 -20.07
N ASN A 23 28.94 21.72 -19.44
CA ASN A 23 28.08 21.71 -18.24
C ASN A 23 26.70 21.14 -18.54
N TYR A 24 26.07 21.52 -19.66
CA TYR A 24 24.80 20.95 -20.11
C TYR A 24 24.90 19.43 -20.33
N ILE A 25 25.97 18.97 -21.00
CA ILE A 25 26.20 17.53 -21.22
C ILE A 25 26.42 16.82 -19.90
N VAL A 26 27.20 17.38 -19.00
CA VAL A 26 27.45 16.82 -17.64
C VAL A 26 26.14 16.75 -16.87
N ASP A 27 25.35 17.80 -16.85
CA ASP A 27 24.06 17.84 -16.16
C ASP A 27 23.08 16.81 -16.74
N GLU A 28 23.02 16.66 -18.06
CA GLU A 28 22.16 15.66 -18.72
C GLU A 28 22.65 14.23 -18.48
N VAL A 29 23.97 14.00 -18.45
CA VAL A 29 24.57 12.71 -18.07
C VAL A 29 24.31 12.40 -16.59
N VAL A 30 24.52 13.36 -15.70
CA VAL A 30 24.23 13.20 -14.27
C VAL A 30 22.74 12.93 -14.04
N LYS A 31 21.87 13.62 -14.76
CA LYS A 31 20.42 13.41 -14.73
C LYS A 31 20.05 12.01 -15.22
N ARG A 32 20.67 11.53 -16.30
CA ARG A 32 20.47 10.16 -16.81
C ARG A 32 21.03 9.11 -15.85
N LEU A 33 22.21 9.32 -15.29
CA LEU A 33 22.80 8.42 -14.29
C LEU A 33 21.98 8.38 -13.00
N LYS A 34 21.38 9.51 -12.56
CA LYS A 34 20.42 9.53 -11.45
C LYS A 34 19.08 8.87 -11.81
N CYS A 35 18.67 8.90 -13.07
CA CYS A 35 17.51 8.13 -13.54
C CYS A 35 17.81 6.63 -13.71
N GLU A 36 19.08 6.25 -13.84
CA GLU A 36 19.56 4.86 -13.83
C GLU A 36 19.89 4.32 -12.44
N GLU A 37 19.70 5.09 -11.35
CA GLU A 37 19.47 4.46 -10.04
C GLU A 37 18.32 3.48 -10.27
N LYS A 38 18.65 2.19 -10.31
CA LYS A 38 17.70 1.10 -10.52
C LYS A 38 16.49 1.42 -9.69
N ASP A 39 15.37 1.71 -10.35
CA ASP A 39 14.11 1.81 -9.64
C ASP A 39 13.89 0.44 -8.99
N GLU A 40 14.28 0.34 -7.72
CA GLU A 40 14.13 -0.90 -6.96
C GLU A 40 12.66 -1.30 -6.84
N GLY A 41 11.75 -0.47 -7.36
CA GLY A 41 10.31 -0.63 -7.23
C GLY A 41 9.80 -0.30 -5.82
N ILE A 42 8.51 -0.35 -5.66
CA ILE A 42 7.80 -0.05 -4.41
C ILE A 42 7.64 -1.35 -3.62
N LEU A 43 7.98 -1.34 -2.33
CA LEU A 43 7.79 -2.49 -1.45
C LEU A 43 6.33 -2.94 -1.45
N VAL A 44 6.10 -4.24 -1.52
CA VAL A 44 4.76 -4.84 -1.41
C VAL A 44 4.56 -5.38 -0.01
N GLU A 45 3.39 -5.12 0.56
CA GLU A 45 2.94 -5.68 1.82
C GLU A 45 1.59 -6.39 1.65
N ALA A 46 1.49 -7.56 2.29
CA ALA A 46 0.23 -8.30 2.36
C ALA A 46 -0.55 -7.87 3.61
N SER A 47 -1.75 -7.34 3.41
CA SER A 47 -2.69 -7.00 4.46
C SER A 47 -3.61 -8.19 4.75
N GLY A 48 -3.38 -8.85 5.88
CA GLY A 48 -4.25 -9.93 6.34
C GLY A 48 -5.57 -9.42 6.91
N ARG A 49 -6.47 -10.34 7.23
CA ARG A 49 -7.74 -10.02 7.89
C ARG A 49 -7.51 -9.28 9.21
N HIS A 50 -8.21 -8.18 9.39
CA HIS A 50 -8.11 -7.36 10.60
C HIS A 50 -9.35 -6.50 10.82
N VAL A 51 -9.42 -5.91 11.99
CA VAL A 51 -10.46 -4.95 12.36
C VAL A 51 -9.84 -3.63 12.81
N HIS A 52 -10.51 -2.54 12.47
CA HIS A 52 -10.35 -1.24 13.11
C HIS A 52 -11.59 -0.99 13.96
N LEU A 53 -11.40 -0.63 15.19
CA LEU A 53 -12.50 -0.41 16.13
C LEU A 53 -12.69 1.08 16.38
N SER A 54 -13.95 1.50 16.56
CA SER A 54 -14.24 2.80 17.16
C SER A 54 -14.03 2.73 18.67
N LYS A 55 -13.93 3.87 19.31
CA LYS A 55 -13.79 3.94 20.77
C LYS A 55 -14.94 3.24 21.49
N GLU A 56 -16.16 3.44 21.02
CA GLU A 56 -17.37 2.81 21.57
C GLU A 56 -17.33 1.28 21.40
N ALA A 57 -16.83 0.81 20.25
CA ALA A 57 -16.64 -0.61 20.00
C ALA A 57 -15.56 -1.23 20.91
N VAL A 58 -14.46 -0.52 21.15
CA VAL A 58 -13.43 -0.94 22.12
C VAL A 58 -14.02 -1.07 23.51
N GLU A 59 -14.71 -0.05 23.99
CA GLU A 59 -15.35 -0.08 25.33
C GLU A 59 -16.41 -1.19 25.46
N LEU A 60 -17.20 -1.42 24.42
CA LEU A 60 -18.21 -2.49 24.40
C LEU A 60 -17.56 -3.87 24.44
N LEU A 61 -16.54 -4.09 23.64
CA LEU A 61 -15.91 -5.42 23.46
C LEU A 61 -14.94 -5.78 24.58
N PHE A 62 -14.24 -4.80 25.18
CA PHE A 62 -13.17 -5.05 26.15
C PHE A 62 -13.47 -4.46 27.53
N GLY A 63 -14.44 -3.57 27.66
CA GLY A 63 -14.86 -2.95 28.90
C GLY A 63 -14.71 -1.43 28.89
N LYS A 64 -15.53 -0.74 29.67
CA LYS A 64 -15.53 0.73 29.76
C LYS A 64 -14.16 1.27 30.17
N GLY A 65 -13.66 2.27 29.43
CA GLY A 65 -12.36 2.90 29.67
C GLY A 65 -11.17 2.04 29.24
N TYR A 66 -11.41 0.95 28.51
CA TYR A 66 -10.32 0.11 27.96
C TYR A 66 -9.58 0.86 26.87
N GLU A 67 -8.26 0.75 26.88
CA GLU A 67 -7.37 1.27 25.85
C GLU A 67 -6.68 0.11 25.13
N LEU A 68 -6.58 0.21 23.78
CA LEU A 68 -5.91 -0.81 22.96
C LEU A 68 -4.40 -0.86 23.28
N THR A 69 -3.89 -2.06 23.50
CA THR A 69 -2.50 -2.32 23.85
C THR A 69 -1.65 -2.50 22.59
N LYS A 70 -0.73 -1.57 22.38
CA LYS A 70 0.18 -1.64 21.23
C LYS A 70 1.17 -2.80 21.36
N LYS A 71 1.18 -3.69 20.39
CA LYS A 71 2.12 -4.80 20.26
C LYS A 71 3.36 -4.45 19.47
N ARG A 72 3.17 -3.88 18.27
CA ARG A 72 4.23 -3.43 17.37
C ARG A 72 3.75 -2.40 16.37
N GLU A 73 4.65 -1.55 15.90
CA GLU A 73 4.36 -0.63 14.79
C GLU A 73 4.11 -1.39 13.49
N LEU A 74 3.31 -0.78 12.62
CA LEU A 74 3.15 -1.17 11.22
C LEU A 74 4.00 -0.27 10.32
N SER A 75 4.05 -0.59 9.04
CA SER A 75 4.79 0.19 8.05
C SER A 75 4.27 1.62 7.89
N GLN A 76 2.97 1.82 8.09
CA GLN A 76 2.37 3.15 8.02
C GLN A 76 2.51 3.88 9.36
N PRO A 77 3.06 5.11 9.37
CA PRO A 77 3.28 5.87 10.59
C PRO A 77 2.01 6.06 11.40
N GLY A 78 2.10 5.85 12.71
CA GLY A 78 1.00 5.98 13.64
C GLY A 78 0.00 4.82 13.66
N GLN A 79 0.18 3.82 12.80
CA GLN A 79 -0.61 2.60 12.85
C GLN A 79 0.16 1.48 13.56
N TYR A 80 -0.54 0.66 14.31
CA TYR A 80 0.07 -0.43 15.07
C TYR A 80 -0.84 -1.66 15.15
N LEU A 81 -0.21 -2.82 15.25
CA LEU A 81 -0.87 -4.07 15.62
C LEU A 81 -1.10 -4.05 17.12
N CYS A 82 -2.32 -4.39 17.55
CA CYS A 82 -2.67 -4.52 18.97
C CYS A 82 -2.43 -5.94 19.49
N GLU A 83 -2.32 -6.10 20.81
CA GLU A 83 -2.33 -7.40 21.48
C GLU A 83 -3.72 -8.05 21.39
N GLU A 84 -4.76 -7.24 21.38
CA GLU A 84 -6.16 -7.66 21.34
C GLU A 84 -6.47 -8.42 20.06
N ARG A 85 -7.34 -9.41 20.23
CA ARG A 85 -7.88 -10.26 19.17
C ARG A 85 -9.38 -10.37 19.33
N VAL A 86 -10.05 -10.50 18.19
CA VAL A 86 -11.49 -10.70 18.15
C VAL A 86 -11.86 -11.94 17.34
N THR A 87 -13.06 -12.40 17.49
CA THR A 87 -13.71 -13.40 16.63
C THR A 87 -14.73 -12.68 15.76
N ILE A 88 -14.70 -12.96 14.45
CA ILE A 88 -15.71 -12.48 13.49
C ILE A 88 -16.65 -13.65 13.21
N ILE A 89 -17.96 -13.39 13.32
CA ILE A 89 -19.00 -14.38 13.12
C ILE A 89 -19.88 -13.91 11.95
N GLY A 90 -19.90 -14.70 10.90
CA GLY A 90 -20.77 -14.51 9.73
C GLY A 90 -21.86 -15.60 9.67
N PRO A 91 -22.77 -15.51 8.70
CA PRO A 91 -23.90 -16.45 8.55
C PRO A 91 -23.49 -17.90 8.34
N LYS A 92 -22.31 -18.18 7.79
CA LYS A 92 -21.87 -19.53 7.42
C LYS A 92 -20.67 -20.03 8.22
N GLY A 93 -20.04 -19.17 9.03
CA GLY A 93 -18.85 -19.57 9.77
C GLY A 93 -18.27 -18.48 10.66
N THR A 94 -17.18 -18.83 11.32
CA THR A 94 -16.47 -17.94 12.24
C THR A 94 -14.99 -17.86 11.90
N MET A 95 -14.39 -16.70 12.17
CA MET A 95 -12.94 -16.47 12.11
C MET A 95 -12.45 -16.07 13.48
N HIS A 96 -11.61 -16.90 14.07
CA HIS A 96 -11.01 -16.63 15.37
C HIS A 96 -9.67 -15.91 15.23
N ASN A 97 -9.24 -15.30 16.33
CA ASN A 97 -7.91 -14.70 16.44
C ASN A 97 -7.64 -13.60 15.40
N VAL A 98 -8.67 -12.85 15.01
CA VAL A 98 -8.56 -11.74 14.05
C VAL A 98 -7.87 -10.56 14.72
N SER A 99 -6.90 -9.98 14.02
CA SER A 99 -6.08 -8.88 14.53
C SER A 99 -6.90 -7.60 14.69
N VAL A 100 -6.64 -6.86 15.76
CA VAL A 100 -7.09 -5.48 15.92
C VAL A 100 -5.93 -4.56 15.53
N LEU A 101 -6.20 -3.56 14.71
CA LEU A 101 -5.23 -2.53 14.34
C LEU A 101 -5.66 -1.19 14.95
N GLY A 102 -4.71 -0.56 15.63
CA GLY A 102 -4.84 0.78 16.19
C GLY A 102 -4.21 1.86 15.30
N PRO A 103 -4.49 3.11 15.60
CA PRO A 103 -5.35 3.57 16.67
C PRO A 103 -6.84 3.38 16.38
N GLU A 104 -7.68 3.70 17.36
CA GLU A 104 -9.13 3.72 17.21
C GLU A 104 -9.55 4.66 16.07
N ARG A 105 -10.63 4.30 15.37
CA ARG A 105 -11.20 5.09 14.29
C ARG A 105 -12.56 5.69 14.67
N GLN A 106 -13.10 6.55 13.83
CA GLN A 106 -14.45 7.08 14.03
C GLN A 106 -15.52 5.99 13.88
N GLU A 107 -15.33 5.07 12.94
CA GLU A 107 -16.26 3.96 12.68
C GLU A 107 -15.50 2.63 12.69
N THR A 108 -16.18 1.59 13.14
CA THR A 108 -15.65 0.22 13.16
C THR A 108 -15.69 -0.36 11.74
N GLN A 109 -14.56 -0.94 11.31
CA GLN A 109 -14.38 -1.53 9.99
C GLN A 109 -13.69 -2.88 10.09
N VAL A 110 -14.14 -3.83 9.29
CA VAL A 110 -13.54 -5.16 9.13
C VAL A 110 -13.02 -5.30 7.71
N GLU A 111 -11.75 -5.59 7.57
CA GLU A 111 -11.13 -5.86 6.27
C GLU A 111 -10.86 -7.36 6.13
N LEU A 112 -11.46 -7.95 5.10
CA LEU A 112 -11.33 -9.36 4.76
C LEU A 112 -10.89 -9.50 3.31
N SER A 113 -10.20 -10.59 2.97
CA SER A 113 -10.10 -10.99 1.58
C SER A 113 -11.46 -11.50 1.06
N LYS A 114 -11.63 -11.61 -0.25
CA LYS A 114 -12.87 -12.19 -0.83
C LYS A 114 -13.07 -13.64 -0.43
N THR A 115 -11.97 -14.41 -0.36
CA THR A 115 -12.00 -15.81 0.10
C THR A 115 -12.43 -15.90 1.56
N ASP A 116 -11.90 -15.06 2.44
CA ASP A 116 -12.29 -15.00 3.85
C ASP A 116 -13.78 -14.64 4.01
N ALA A 117 -14.23 -13.61 3.30
CA ALA A 117 -15.62 -13.18 3.33
C ALA A 117 -16.57 -14.29 2.85
N LEU A 118 -16.21 -15.00 1.77
CA LEU A 118 -16.97 -16.14 1.25
C LEU A 118 -17.06 -17.28 2.28
N ALA A 119 -15.96 -17.59 2.96
CA ALA A 119 -15.88 -18.66 3.95
C ALA A 119 -16.88 -18.45 5.11
N ILE A 120 -17.09 -17.22 5.53
CA ILE A 120 -18.05 -16.90 6.60
C ILE A 120 -19.42 -16.46 6.05
N GLY A 121 -19.59 -16.41 4.74
CA GLY A 121 -20.87 -16.10 4.07
C GLY A 121 -21.25 -14.63 4.11
N VAL A 122 -20.28 -13.73 4.10
CA VAL A 122 -20.47 -12.28 4.15
C VAL A 122 -20.17 -11.66 2.77
N ASN A 123 -21.00 -10.71 2.36
CA ASN A 123 -20.69 -9.89 1.21
C ASN A 123 -19.73 -8.75 1.60
N ALA A 124 -18.47 -8.85 1.17
CA ALA A 124 -17.47 -7.81 1.35
C ALA A 124 -17.21 -7.11 0.00
N PRO A 125 -17.84 -5.97 -0.30
CA PRO A 125 -17.57 -5.22 -1.52
C PRO A 125 -16.12 -4.70 -1.51
N VAL A 126 -15.51 -4.60 -2.70
CA VAL A 126 -14.19 -3.97 -2.83
C VAL A 126 -14.37 -2.46 -2.69
N LYS A 127 -13.74 -1.89 -1.66
CA LYS A 127 -13.85 -0.48 -1.31
C LYS A 127 -12.54 0.08 -0.76
N MET A 128 -12.39 1.38 -0.86
CA MET A 128 -11.31 2.05 -0.14
C MET A 128 -11.53 1.95 1.36
N SER A 129 -10.46 1.71 2.12
CA SER A 129 -10.52 1.74 3.58
C SER A 129 -11.05 3.09 4.07
N GLY A 130 -12.08 3.06 4.91
CA GLY A 130 -12.85 4.22 5.36
C GLY A 130 -14.20 4.41 4.65
N ASP A 131 -14.41 3.84 3.46
CA ASP A 131 -15.73 3.82 2.81
C ASP A 131 -16.47 2.54 3.19
N ILE A 132 -17.34 2.65 4.19
CA ILE A 132 -18.13 1.51 4.70
C ILE A 132 -19.61 1.54 4.31
N GLU A 133 -20.05 2.53 3.53
CA GLU A 133 -21.44 2.60 3.10
C GLU A 133 -21.79 1.42 2.19
N LYS A 134 -22.97 0.84 2.40
CA LYS A 134 -23.45 -0.34 1.64
C LYS A 134 -22.49 -1.54 1.66
N SER A 135 -21.72 -1.68 2.74
CA SER A 135 -20.81 -2.80 2.96
C SER A 135 -21.48 -3.95 3.72
N GLY A 136 -20.73 -5.02 3.98
CA GLY A 136 -21.25 -6.21 4.65
C GLY A 136 -21.47 -6.03 6.15
N SER A 137 -22.20 -6.95 6.74
CA SER A 137 -22.50 -7.02 8.18
C SER A 137 -21.90 -8.29 8.79
N VAL A 138 -21.48 -8.19 10.06
CA VAL A 138 -20.97 -9.32 10.86
C VAL A 138 -21.26 -9.11 12.34
N ILE A 139 -21.01 -10.14 13.15
CA ILE A 139 -20.87 -10.00 14.59
C ILE A 139 -19.38 -10.06 14.93
N ILE A 140 -18.90 -9.13 15.73
CA ILE A 140 -17.56 -9.15 16.33
C ILE A 140 -17.74 -9.58 17.79
N ALA A 141 -16.94 -10.55 18.23
CA ALA A 141 -17.05 -11.10 19.58
C ALA A 141 -15.69 -11.16 20.28
N THR A 142 -15.75 -11.00 21.58
CA THR A 142 -14.67 -11.26 22.53
C THR A 142 -15.17 -12.24 23.62
N ALA A 143 -14.32 -12.60 24.56
CA ALA A 143 -14.75 -13.36 25.73
C ALA A 143 -15.73 -12.58 26.63
N LYS A 144 -15.79 -11.25 26.52
CA LYS A 144 -16.58 -10.40 27.41
C LYS A 144 -17.91 -9.97 26.79
N SER A 145 -17.94 -9.72 25.48
CA SER A 145 -19.09 -9.11 24.84
C SER A 145 -19.12 -9.36 23.33
N VAL A 146 -20.23 -8.96 22.71
CA VAL A 146 -20.44 -9.04 21.26
C VAL A 146 -20.92 -7.69 20.74
N LEU A 147 -20.49 -7.37 19.52
CA LEU A 147 -20.91 -6.19 18.76
C LEU A 147 -21.53 -6.67 17.43
N LYS A 148 -22.80 -6.36 17.19
CA LYS A 148 -23.41 -6.51 15.88
C LYS A 148 -23.03 -5.29 15.04
N LEU A 149 -22.34 -5.55 13.93
CA LEU A 149 -21.94 -4.53 12.97
C LEU A 149 -22.85 -4.66 11.74
N ASP A 150 -23.78 -3.72 11.56
CA ASP A 150 -24.75 -3.78 10.45
C ASP A 150 -24.12 -3.37 9.10
N LYS A 151 -23.05 -2.59 9.11
CA LYS A 151 -22.18 -2.22 8.00
C LYS A 151 -20.73 -2.15 8.46
N GLY A 152 -19.77 -2.24 7.58
CA GLY A 152 -18.35 -2.06 7.91
C GLY A 152 -17.44 -3.16 7.38
N VAL A 153 -17.98 -4.24 6.78
CA VAL A 153 -17.14 -5.31 6.20
C VAL A 153 -16.87 -5.01 4.75
N ILE A 154 -15.58 -4.88 4.41
CA ILE A 154 -15.09 -4.62 3.05
C ILE A 154 -13.96 -5.58 2.67
N ALA A 155 -13.74 -5.76 1.39
CA ALA A 155 -12.44 -6.16 0.86
C ALA A 155 -11.71 -4.86 0.48
N ALA A 156 -10.59 -4.59 1.15
CA ALA A 156 -9.87 -3.35 0.91
C ALA A 156 -9.34 -3.34 -0.53
N LYS A 157 -9.65 -2.27 -1.28
CA LYS A 157 -9.11 -2.08 -2.62
C LYS A 157 -7.59 -1.99 -2.55
N ARG A 158 -6.88 -2.73 -3.39
CA ARG A 158 -5.43 -2.63 -3.51
C ARG A 158 -5.02 -1.20 -3.81
N HIS A 159 -3.99 -0.73 -3.14
CA HIS A 159 -3.57 0.66 -3.24
C HIS A 159 -2.09 0.84 -2.94
N ILE A 160 -1.57 1.97 -3.35
CA ILE A 160 -0.24 2.45 -2.98
C ILE A 160 -0.42 3.62 -2.04
N HIS A 161 0.07 3.49 -0.80
CA HIS A 161 0.40 4.67 -0.01
C HIS A 161 1.69 5.24 -0.55
N ILE A 162 1.75 6.55 -0.78
CA ILE A 162 2.91 7.18 -1.40
C ILE A 162 3.10 8.60 -0.85
N THR A 163 4.36 8.99 -0.64
CA THR A 163 4.71 10.35 -0.27
C THR A 163 4.54 11.31 -1.46
N PRO A 164 4.36 12.62 -1.25
CA PRO A 164 4.33 13.58 -2.35
C PRO A 164 5.62 13.60 -3.20
N GLU A 165 6.77 13.32 -2.59
CA GLU A 165 8.06 13.23 -3.27
C GLU A 165 8.08 12.04 -4.24
N ASP A 166 7.75 10.85 -3.73
CA ASP A 166 7.69 9.65 -4.56
C ASP A 166 6.58 9.74 -5.62
N ALA A 167 5.44 10.36 -5.32
CA ALA A 167 4.38 10.58 -6.30
C ALA A 167 4.88 11.39 -7.52
N LYS A 168 5.71 12.41 -7.29
CA LYS A 168 6.40 13.14 -8.36
C LYS A 168 7.40 12.25 -9.11
N ARG A 169 8.20 11.46 -8.38
CA ARG A 169 9.19 10.53 -8.96
C ARG A 169 8.53 9.52 -9.89
N TYR A 170 7.41 8.92 -9.46
CA TYR A 170 6.66 7.94 -10.25
C TYR A 170 5.67 8.57 -11.25
N ASN A 171 5.56 9.91 -11.26
CA ASN A 171 4.64 10.68 -12.10
C ASN A 171 3.19 10.18 -11.96
N VAL A 172 2.69 10.13 -10.72
CA VAL A 172 1.33 9.74 -10.34
C VAL A 172 0.68 10.80 -9.46
N VAL A 173 -0.66 10.83 -9.45
CA VAL A 173 -1.43 11.79 -8.65
C VAL A 173 -2.39 11.09 -7.69
N ASN A 174 -2.83 11.82 -6.66
CA ASN A 174 -3.76 11.29 -5.68
C ASN A 174 -5.09 10.86 -6.32
N ASN A 175 -5.61 9.69 -5.92
CA ASN A 175 -6.81 9.05 -6.46
C ASN A 175 -6.71 8.56 -7.91
N GLU A 176 -5.54 8.62 -8.53
CA GLU A 176 -5.29 7.95 -9.80
C GLU A 176 -5.33 6.43 -9.62
N GLU A 177 -5.70 5.71 -10.67
CA GLU A 177 -5.57 4.25 -10.75
C GLU A 177 -4.46 3.88 -11.73
N VAL A 178 -3.53 3.08 -11.27
CA VAL A 178 -2.38 2.62 -12.06
C VAL A 178 -2.37 1.09 -12.17
N ASN A 179 -1.53 0.58 -13.06
CA ASN A 179 -1.19 -0.83 -13.07
C ASN A 179 0.16 -1.02 -12.39
N ILE A 180 0.33 -2.12 -11.68
CA ILE A 180 1.62 -2.51 -11.11
C ILE A 180 2.00 -3.90 -11.57
N LYS A 181 3.27 -4.09 -11.86
CA LYS A 181 3.87 -5.39 -12.15
C LYS A 181 4.62 -5.88 -10.91
N VAL A 182 4.28 -7.09 -10.48
CA VAL A 182 5.03 -7.83 -9.46
C VAL A 182 5.76 -8.95 -10.16
N GLU A 183 7.07 -9.03 -9.98
CA GLU A 183 7.89 -10.07 -10.57
C GLU A 183 8.10 -11.23 -9.60
N GLY A 184 8.37 -12.42 -10.12
CA GLY A 184 8.60 -13.62 -9.33
C GLY A 184 8.10 -14.87 -10.05
N GLU A 185 8.12 -16.00 -9.36
CA GLU A 185 7.66 -17.29 -9.92
C GLU A 185 6.19 -17.23 -10.37
N ARG A 186 5.37 -16.45 -9.66
CA ARG A 186 3.96 -16.16 -10.00
C ARG A 186 3.77 -14.70 -10.40
N GLY A 187 4.67 -14.16 -11.24
CA GLY A 187 4.62 -12.78 -11.68
C GLY A 187 3.26 -12.41 -12.28
N ILE A 188 2.75 -11.24 -11.93
CA ILE A 188 1.42 -10.77 -12.32
C ILE A 188 1.40 -9.24 -12.49
N ILE A 189 0.48 -8.76 -13.32
CA ILE A 189 0.14 -7.34 -13.38
C ILE A 189 -1.22 -7.15 -12.70
N PHE A 190 -1.21 -6.37 -11.63
CA PHE A 190 -2.45 -5.90 -11.00
C PHE A 190 -2.87 -4.60 -11.65
N THR A 191 -4.12 -4.52 -12.09
CA THR A 191 -4.72 -3.31 -12.66
C THR A 191 -5.51 -2.55 -11.59
N ASN A 192 -5.87 -1.29 -11.86
CA ASN A 192 -6.74 -0.49 -11.00
C ASN A 192 -6.24 -0.40 -9.54
N VAL A 193 -4.95 -0.20 -9.36
CA VAL A 193 -4.31 0.04 -8.06
C VAL A 193 -4.45 1.52 -7.72
N ALA A 194 -5.14 1.84 -6.65
CA ALA A 194 -5.42 3.22 -6.27
C ALA A 194 -4.19 3.91 -5.67
N ILE A 195 -3.90 5.13 -6.08
CA ILE A 195 -2.84 5.97 -5.51
C ILE A 195 -3.41 6.80 -4.37
N ARG A 196 -2.76 6.75 -3.20
CA ARG A 196 -3.08 7.56 -2.03
C ARG A 196 -1.86 8.38 -1.61
N VAL A 197 -1.89 9.68 -1.87
CA VAL A 197 -0.77 10.58 -1.58
C VAL A 197 -0.96 11.27 -0.23
N SER A 198 0.04 11.21 0.63
CA SER A 198 0.08 11.97 1.89
C SER A 198 1.51 12.06 2.42
N GLU A 199 1.86 13.19 3.03
CA GLU A 199 3.12 13.38 3.77
C GLU A 199 3.24 12.45 5.00
N LYS A 200 2.10 11.93 5.47
CA LYS A 200 2.04 11.02 6.62
C LYS A 200 2.26 9.55 6.25
N PHE A 201 2.42 9.23 4.97
CA PHE A 201 2.58 7.87 4.51
C PHE A 201 4.04 7.49 4.30
N ASN A 202 4.32 6.20 4.41
CA ASN A 202 5.47 5.57 3.79
C ASN A 202 5.03 4.97 2.44
N THR A 203 5.92 4.99 1.45
CA THR A 203 5.62 4.47 0.11
C THR A 203 5.62 2.95 0.09
N VAL A 204 4.42 2.34 -0.01
CA VAL A 204 4.19 0.89 0.07
C VAL A 204 2.95 0.51 -0.73
N VAL A 205 3.00 -0.60 -1.45
CA VAL A 205 1.84 -1.27 -2.07
C VAL A 205 1.17 -2.16 -1.04
N HIS A 206 -0.13 -2.04 -0.87
CA HIS A 206 -0.94 -2.93 -0.04
C HIS A 206 -1.81 -3.82 -0.92
N LEU A 207 -1.67 -5.13 -0.73
CA LEU A 207 -2.47 -6.19 -1.34
C LEU A 207 -3.21 -6.96 -0.24
N ASP A 208 -4.41 -7.46 -0.52
CA ASP A 208 -5.05 -8.41 0.38
C ASP A 208 -4.42 -9.82 0.28
N TYR A 209 -4.86 -10.77 1.08
CA TYR A 209 -4.28 -12.12 1.06
C TYR A 209 -4.59 -12.91 -0.21
N ASP A 210 -5.72 -12.68 -0.87
CA ASP A 210 -6.01 -13.34 -2.14
C ASP A 210 -5.07 -12.84 -3.23
N GLU A 211 -4.83 -11.54 -3.28
CA GLU A 211 -3.91 -10.88 -4.21
C GLU A 211 -2.45 -11.26 -3.93
N ALA A 212 -2.07 -11.28 -2.65
CA ALA A 212 -0.75 -11.72 -2.21
C ALA A 212 -0.47 -13.18 -2.59
N ASN A 213 -1.45 -14.07 -2.41
CA ASN A 213 -1.37 -15.47 -2.85
C ASN A 213 -1.29 -15.58 -4.37
N ALA A 214 -2.03 -14.74 -5.11
CA ALA A 214 -2.02 -14.75 -6.56
C ALA A 214 -0.63 -14.44 -7.12
N CYS A 215 0.11 -13.49 -6.55
CA CYS A 215 1.46 -13.14 -6.99
C CYS A 215 2.59 -13.97 -6.31
N GLY A 216 2.25 -14.91 -5.42
CA GLY A 216 3.25 -15.68 -4.67
C GLY A 216 4.09 -14.80 -3.74
N PHE A 217 3.42 -13.89 -3.01
CA PHE A 217 4.06 -12.90 -2.14
C PHE A 217 5.11 -13.52 -1.20
N THR A 218 6.27 -12.88 -1.17
CA THR A 218 7.33 -13.12 -0.20
C THR A 218 7.80 -11.80 0.41
N LYS A 219 8.29 -11.85 1.65
CA LYS A 219 8.78 -10.65 2.33
C LYS A 219 9.92 -10.00 1.55
N GLY A 220 9.81 -8.71 1.31
CA GLY A 220 10.77 -7.94 0.51
C GLY A 220 10.44 -7.85 -0.97
N MET A 221 9.35 -8.49 -1.42
CA MET A 221 8.86 -8.37 -2.79
C MET A 221 8.56 -6.91 -3.15
N ARG A 222 8.85 -6.55 -4.39
CA ARG A 222 8.65 -5.19 -4.90
C ARG A 222 7.80 -5.20 -6.17
N ALA A 223 7.14 -4.09 -6.42
CA ALA A 223 6.33 -3.86 -7.60
C ALA A 223 6.80 -2.61 -8.35
N SER A 224 6.70 -2.64 -9.67
CA SER A 224 6.94 -1.49 -10.54
C SER A 224 5.62 -0.98 -11.10
N ILE A 225 5.42 0.34 -11.15
CA ILE A 225 4.28 0.95 -11.85
C ILE A 225 4.51 0.75 -13.36
N VAL A 226 3.50 0.22 -14.04
CA VAL A 226 3.51 0.06 -15.51
C VAL A 226 2.40 0.92 -16.11
N LYS A 227 2.78 1.67 -17.14
CA LYS A 227 1.90 2.57 -17.89
C LYS A 227 1.46 1.93 -19.19
#